data_7e710d3992f858955d9af872e6ea9350
#
_entry.id   7e710d3992f858955d9af872e6ea9350
#
_cell.length_a   1.000
_cell.length_b   1.000
_cell.length_c   1.000
_cell.angle_alpha   90.00
_cell.angle_beta   90.00
_cell.angle_gamma   90.00
#
_symmetry.space_group_name_H-M   'P 1'
#
loop_
_entity.id
_entity.type
_entity.pdbx_description
1 polymer ?
#
loop_
_entity_poly.entity_id
_entity_poly.type
_entity_poly.pdbx_seq_one_letter_code
_entity_poly.pdbx_strand_id
1 'polypeptide(L)'
;MTSIDFLTNELPTSEHAEIDSASPDFMAIVQEVDKGEFGAAAKLIEFQFSRNLYDIRLIGYYLYSHYLETGAVSLPRVADALYAIQDVSLDKIGPLKKREKYFNNTLAWLTTSICDDLAYKKKVGGSDWEKVYDALTPDTVQETTDVLSELTKKLSDSTFNSSGEAISRLLSFLRELNRELSVRPSASPEEQPVEEKLEHPEPVEAVSSLSRAAPSMMPGRMELEVSAKFMALCDKLAAFEQVVGAADFRKAAMISNDIMEEIETFDPREHFPKLFSTFFVELTEHVNLITPYWDQKETLEWKMREQLYKVDLPSFIKSN
;
A
#
# COMPACT_ATOMS: atom_id res chain seq x y z
N MET A 1 4.26 -6.39 -22.53
CA MET A 1 4.60 -5.04 -22.05
C MET A 1 3.30 -4.29 -21.87
N THR A 2 2.94 -3.96 -20.65
CA THR A 2 1.73 -3.24 -20.29
C THR A 2 1.83 -1.82 -20.83
N SER A 3 0.94 -1.38 -21.74
CA SER A 3 0.90 0.01 -22.20
C SER A 3 -0.12 0.78 -21.38
N ILE A 4 0.26 1.94 -20.84
CA ILE A 4 -0.63 2.82 -20.07
C ILE A 4 -0.97 4.11 -20.83
N ASP A 5 -0.50 4.30 -22.05
CA ASP A 5 -0.68 5.53 -22.83
C ASP A 5 -2.17 5.88 -23.06
N PHE A 6 -3.03 4.85 -23.11
CA PHE A 6 -4.48 5.09 -23.26
C PHE A 6 -5.12 5.74 -22.02
N LEU A 7 -4.51 5.58 -20.82
CA LEU A 7 -5.01 6.17 -19.58
C LEU A 7 -4.76 7.69 -19.50
N THR A 8 -3.88 8.23 -20.34
CA THR A 8 -3.65 9.68 -20.44
C THR A 8 -4.69 10.40 -21.32
N ASN A 9 -5.54 9.62 -21.99
CA ASN A 9 -6.62 10.13 -22.79
C ASN A 9 -7.97 9.98 -22.06
N GLU A 10 -8.97 10.68 -22.58
CA GLU A 10 -10.35 10.55 -22.12
C GLU A 10 -10.85 9.11 -22.34
N LEU A 11 -11.21 8.44 -21.25
CA LEU A 11 -11.73 7.08 -21.32
C LEU A 11 -13.19 7.06 -21.78
N PRO A 12 -13.60 6.03 -22.53
CA PRO A 12 -15.00 5.93 -22.98
C PRO A 12 -15.92 5.73 -21.77
N THR A 13 -17.07 6.42 -21.81
CA THR A 13 -18.11 6.21 -20.81
C THR A 13 -18.70 4.81 -21.00
N SER A 14 -18.63 3.98 -19.98
CA SER A 14 -19.29 2.68 -19.98
C SER A 14 -20.64 2.79 -19.30
N GLU A 15 -21.71 2.31 -19.96
CA GLU A 15 -23.04 2.19 -19.33
C GLU A 15 -23.04 1.23 -18.15
N HIS A 16 -22.00 0.35 -18.05
CA HIS A 16 -21.80 -0.66 -17.00
C HIS A 16 -20.41 -0.54 -16.41
N ALA A 17 -20.01 0.66 -15.97
CA ALA A 17 -18.68 0.95 -15.47
C ALA A 17 -18.35 0.28 -14.12
N GLU A 18 -19.29 -0.39 -13.47
CA GLU A 18 -19.12 -0.96 -12.14
C GLU A 18 -18.85 -2.45 -12.21
N ILE A 19 -17.64 -2.86 -11.81
CA ILE A 19 -17.32 -4.26 -11.55
C ILE A 19 -17.65 -4.54 -10.09
N ASP A 20 -18.57 -5.48 -9.86
CA ASP A 20 -18.89 -5.93 -8.51
C ASP A 20 -17.66 -6.56 -7.86
N SER A 21 -17.32 -6.09 -6.64
CA SER A 21 -16.20 -6.63 -5.86
C SER A 21 -16.35 -8.13 -5.54
N ALA A 22 -17.58 -8.63 -5.51
CA ALA A 22 -17.88 -10.05 -5.31
C ALA A 22 -17.88 -10.85 -6.62
N SER A 23 -17.68 -10.22 -7.78
CA SER A 23 -17.67 -10.94 -9.06
C SER A 23 -16.45 -11.87 -9.15
N PRO A 24 -16.59 -13.04 -9.80
CA PRO A 24 -15.46 -13.95 -10.01
C PRO A 24 -14.27 -13.29 -10.72
N ASP A 25 -14.56 -12.40 -11.68
CA ASP A 25 -13.54 -11.69 -12.43
C ASP A 25 -12.71 -10.76 -11.52
N PHE A 26 -13.39 -9.97 -10.65
CA PHE A 26 -12.70 -9.09 -9.71
C PHE A 26 -11.90 -9.88 -8.68
N MET A 27 -12.49 -10.94 -8.12
CA MET A 27 -11.82 -11.81 -7.15
C MET A 27 -10.59 -12.52 -7.73
N ALA A 28 -10.65 -12.94 -9.01
CA ALA A 28 -9.49 -13.54 -9.68
C ALA A 28 -8.33 -12.53 -9.81
N ILE A 29 -8.64 -11.27 -10.13
CA ILE A 29 -7.62 -10.21 -10.21
C ILE A 29 -6.99 -9.96 -8.84
N VAL A 30 -7.81 -9.79 -7.80
CA VAL A 30 -7.34 -9.56 -6.42
C VAL A 30 -6.48 -10.74 -5.95
N GLN A 31 -6.88 -11.98 -6.26
CA GLN A 31 -6.09 -13.16 -5.90
C GLN A 31 -4.67 -13.15 -6.51
N GLU A 32 -4.51 -12.69 -7.76
CA GLU A 32 -3.17 -12.55 -8.36
C GLU A 32 -2.38 -11.40 -7.73
N VAL A 33 -3.04 -10.29 -7.40
CA VAL A 33 -2.43 -9.17 -6.65
C VAL A 33 -1.94 -9.63 -5.28
N ASP A 34 -2.75 -10.40 -4.53
CA ASP A 34 -2.40 -10.92 -3.20
C ASP A 34 -1.20 -11.88 -3.23
N LYS A 35 -1.01 -12.59 -4.34
CA LYS A 35 0.18 -13.43 -4.57
C LYS A 35 1.42 -12.62 -4.96
N GLY A 36 1.28 -11.32 -5.24
CA GLY A 36 2.33 -10.48 -5.82
C GLY A 36 2.53 -10.67 -7.33
N GLU A 37 1.64 -11.42 -7.99
CA GLU A 37 1.73 -11.75 -9.43
C GLU A 37 1.06 -10.65 -10.27
N PHE A 38 1.57 -9.41 -10.14
CA PHE A 38 1.00 -8.23 -10.81
C PHE A 38 0.94 -8.36 -12.33
N GLY A 39 1.89 -9.07 -12.95
CA GLY A 39 1.87 -9.34 -14.39
C GLY A 39 0.73 -10.26 -14.82
N ALA A 40 0.31 -11.21 -13.97
CA ALA A 40 -0.86 -12.04 -14.21
C ALA A 40 -2.15 -11.24 -14.00
N ALA A 41 -2.20 -10.44 -12.92
CA ALA A 41 -3.30 -9.52 -12.66
C ALA A 41 -3.53 -8.54 -13.81
N ALA A 42 -2.46 -7.95 -14.36
CA ALA A 42 -2.53 -7.03 -15.49
C ALA A 42 -3.22 -7.63 -16.72
N LYS A 43 -2.95 -8.89 -17.06
CA LYS A 43 -3.61 -9.58 -18.18
C LYS A 43 -5.11 -9.74 -17.98
N LEU A 44 -5.52 -10.05 -16.74
CA LEU A 44 -6.94 -10.14 -16.38
C LEU A 44 -7.61 -8.76 -16.44
N ILE A 45 -6.89 -7.72 -16.04
CA ILE A 45 -7.37 -6.33 -16.10
C ILE A 45 -7.49 -5.87 -17.55
N GLU A 46 -6.53 -6.17 -18.43
CA GLU A 46 -6.60 -5.88 -19.87
C GLU A 46 -7.84 -6.50 -20.51
N PHE A 47 -8.22 -7.70 -20.07
CA PHE A 47 -9.47 -8.32 -20.53
C PHE A 47 -10.70 -7.49 -20.12
N GLN A 48 -10.73 -6.91 -18.90
CA GLN A 48 -11.81 -6.01 -18.49
C GLN A 48 -11.80 -4.72 -19.32
N PHE A 49 -10.64 -4.13 -19.56
CA PHE A 49 -10.50 -2.93 -20.39
C PHE A 49 -10.95 -3.18 -21.83
N SER A 50 -10.69 -4.36 -22.40
CA SER A 50 -11.19 -4.73 -23.74
C SER A 50 -12.72 -4.76 -23.85
N ARG A 51 -13.41 -4.87 -22.71
CA ARG A 51 -14.88 -4.81 -22.57
C ARG A 51 -15.37 -3.41 -22.20
N ASN A 52 -14.51 -2.39 -22.24
CA ASN A 52 -14.78 -1.04 -21.78
C ASN A 52 -15.17 -0.95 -20.29
N LEU A 53 -14.71 -1.89 -19.48
CA LEU A 53 -14.93 -1.88 -18.03
C LEU A 53 -13.71 -1.26 -17.34
N TYR A 54 -13.77 0.03 -17.10
CA TYR A 54 -12.73 0.78 -16.40
C TYR A 54 -13.15 1.01 -14.96
N ASP A 55 -12.39 0.45 -14.02
CA ASP A 55 -12.59 0.63 -12.58
C ASP A 55 -11.30 1.16 -11.96
N ILE A 56 -11.39 2.20 -11.16
CA ILE A 56 -10.21 2.88 -10.60
C ILE A 56 -9.34 1.94 -9.76
N ARG A 57 -9.93 0.96 -9.07
CA ARG A 57 -9.20 -0.02 -8.27
C ARG A 57 -8.31 -0.89 -9.17
N LEU A 58 -8.86 -1.35 -10.30
CA LEU A 58 -8.13 -2.14 -11.29
C LEU A 58 -7.07 -1.32 -12.01
N ILE A 59 -7.37 -0.05 -12.31
CA ILE A 59 -6.40 0.87 -12.90
C ILE A 59 -5.20 1.05 -11.96
N GLY A 60 -5.40 1.14 -10.65
CA GLY A 60 -4.32 1.21 -9.69
C GLY A 60 -3.38 0.00 -9.75
N TYR A 61 -3.93 -1.21 -9.76
CA TYR A 61 -3.14 -2.45 -9.90
C TYR A 61 -2.41 -2.51 -11.25
N TYR A 62 -3.06 -2.05 -12.31
CA TYR A 62 -2.47 -2.01 -13.65
C TYR A 62 -1.30 -1.04 -13.75
N LEU A 63 -1.43 0.17 -13.18
CA LEU A 63 -0.35 1.15 -13.11
C LEU A 63 0.83 0.64 -12.28
N TYR A 64 0.55 -0.05 -11.17
CA TYR A 64 1.62 -0.65 -10.37
C TYR A 64 2.32 -1.79 -11.10
N SER A 65 1.58 -2.64 -11.82
CA SER A 65 2.16 -3.67 -12.68
C SER A 65 3.09 -3.06 -13.74
N HIS A 66 2.65 -1.97 -14.39
CA HIS A 66 3.47 -1.25 -15.35
C HIS A 66 4.77 -0.71 -14.72
N TYR A 67 4.65 -0.11 -13.52
CA TYR A 67 5.82 0.36 -12.77
C TYR A 67 6.79 -0.79 -12.45
N LEU A 68 6.30 -1.94 -11.99
CA LEU A 68 7.16 -3.10 -11.69
C LEU A 68 7.86 -3.66 -12.93
N GLU A 69 7.18 -3.65 -14.09
CA GLU A 69 7.72 -4.15 -15.37
C GLU A 69 8.76 -3.18 -15.96
N THR A 70 8.48 -1.87 -15.91
CA THR A 70 9.27 -0.84 -16.60
C THR A 70 10.30 -0.19 -15.69
N GLY A 71 10.06 -0.22 -14.37
CA GLY A 71 10.91 0.42 -13.37
C GLY A 71 10.63 1.92 -13.20
N ALA A 72 11.54 2.58 -12.50
CA ALA A 72 11.39 3.98 -12.10
C ALA A 72 11.28 4.97 -13.28
N VAL A 73 11.76 4.61 -14.46
CA VAL A 73 11.63 5.43 -15.68
C VAL A 73 10.17 5.68 -16.07
N SER A 74 9.24 4.85 -15.60
CA SER A 74 7.80 5.00 -15.86
C SER A 74 7.10 6.03 -14.97
N LEU A 75 7.75 6.55 -13.94
CA LEU A 75 7.13 7.45 -12.96
C LEU A 75 6.42 8.67 -13.58
N PRO A 76 7.01 9.40 -14.55
CA PRO A 76 6.30 10.51 -15.19
C PRO A 76 4.99 10.06 -15.83
N ARG A 77 5.01 8.96 -16.58
CA ARG A 77 3.82 8.43 -17.27
C ARG A 77 2.74 7.93 -16.30
N VAL A 78 3.15 7.31 -15.19
CA VAL A 78 2.22 6.92 -14.12
C VAL A 78 1.57 8.15 -13.50
N ALA A 79 2.34 9.21 -13.24
CA ALA A 79 1.83 10.47 -12.72
C ALA A 79 0.86 11.15 -13.70
N ASP A 80 1.21 11.19 -15.00
CA ASP A 80 0.36 11.74 -16.06
C ASP A 80 -0.97 10.99 -16.18
N ALA A 81 -0.93 9.65 -16.12
CA ALA A 81 -2.13 8.83 -16.15
C ALA A 81 -3.06 9.13 -14.96
N LEU A 82 -2.51 9.24 -13.75
CA LEU A 82 -3.29 9.60 -12.55
C LEU A 82 -3.91 11.00 -12.67
N TYR A 83 -3.14 11.95 -13.17
CA TYR A 83 -3.62 13.32 -13.38
C TYR A 83 -4.75 13.36 -14.43
N ALA A 84 -4.57 12.68 -15.57
CA ALA A 84 -5.57 12.63 -16.64
C ALA A 84 -6.85 11.92 -16.18
N ILE A 85 -6.73 10.84 -15.39
CA ILE A 85 -7.88 10.15 -14.80
C ILE A 85 -8.68 11.12 -13.92
N GLN A 86 -8.00 11.86 -13.05
CA GLN A 86 -8.67 12.84 -12.16
C GLN A 86 -9.32 13.97 -12.96
N ASP A 87 -8.67 14.42 -14.03
CA ASP A 87 -9.10 15.60 -14.79
C ASP A 87 -10.27 15.33 -15.74
N VAL A 88 -10.19 14.24 -16.51
CA VAL A 88 -11.09 14.03 -17.65
C VAL A 88 -11.87 12.72 -17.62
N SER A 89 -11.51 11.76 -16.79
CA SER A 89 -12.07 10.41 -16.84
C SER A 89 -12.75 9.95 -15.55
N LEU A 90 -12.53 10.63 -14.42
CA LEU A 90 -13.00 10.16 -13.13
C LEU A 90 -14.53 9.96 -13.06
N ASP A 91 -15.30 10.82 -13.72
CA ASP A 91 -16.76 10.73 -13.78
C ASP A 91 -17.30 9.65 -14.73
N LYS A 92 -16.43 9.04 -15.55
CA LYS A 92 -16.76 8.03 -16.57
C LYS A 92 -16.42 6.60 -16.16
N ILE A 93 -15.57 6.44 -15.14
CA ILE A 93 -15.07 5.14 -14.69
C ILE A 93 -15.76 4.68 -13.40
N GLY A 94 -15.70 3.37 -13.11
CA GLY A 94 -16.22 2.78 -11.89
C GLY A 94 -15.28 2.94 -10.68
N PRO A 95 -15.79 2.67 -9.48
CA PRO A 95 -17.20 2.41 -9.18
C PRO A 95 -18.03 3.68 -9.18
N LEU A 96 -19.31 3.58 -9.58
CA LEU A 96 -20.19 4.75 -9.71
C LEU A 96 -20.49 5.44 -8.38
N LYS A 97 -20.56 4.65 -7.28
CA LYS A 97 -20.77 5.16 -5.93
C LYS A 97 -19.43 5.38 -5.22
N LYS A 98 -19.33 6.46 -4.43
CA LYS A 98 -18.13 6.77 -3.62
C LYS A 98 -16.84 6.85 -4.47
N ARG A 99 -16.93 7.26 -5.71
CA ARG A 99 -15.86 7.30 -6.72
C ARG A 99 -14.62 8.03 -6.23
N GLU A 100 -14.79 9.22 -5.66
CA GLU A 100 -13.70 10.00 -5.09
C GLU A 100 -12.99 9.26 -3.94
N LYS A 101 -13.74 8.57 -3.07
CA LYS A 101 -13.14 7.75 -2.01
C LYS A 101 -12.25 6.65 -2.60
N TYR A 102 -12.76 5.93 -3.60
CA TYR A 102 -11.98 4.87 -4.23
C TYR A 102 -10.77 5.41 -4.98
N PHE A 103 -10.90 6.55 -5.65
CA PHE A 103 -9.77 7.21 -6.30
C PHE A 103 -8.69 7.58 -5.27
N ASN A 104 -9.07 8.23 -4.17
CA ASN A 104 -8.13 8.61 -3.11
C ASN A 104 -7.45 7.38 -2.48
N ASN A 105 -8.20 6.30 -2.22
CA ASN A 105 -7.62 5.07 -1.67
C ASN A 105 -6.63 4.41 -2.65
N THR A 106 -7.00 4.32 -3.93
CA THR A 106 -6.14 3.76 -4.97
C THR A 106 -4.87 4.59 -5.13
N LEU A 107 -5.00 5.90 -5.13
CA LEU A 107 -3.89 6.84 -5.23
C LEU A 107 -2.95 6.72 -4.02
N ALA A 108 -3.51 6.67 -2.81
CA ALA A 108 -2.74 6.47 -1.58
C ALA A 108 -1.99 5.13 -1.60
N TRP A 109 -2.66 4.05 -1.98
CA TRP A 109 -2.06 2.73 -2.08
C TRP A 109 -0.92 2.71 -3.12
N LEU A 110 -1.18 3.19 -4.33
CA LEU A 110 -0.22 3.17 -5.43
C LEU A 110 1.03 4.00 -5.11
N THR A 111 0.85 5.23 -4.62
CA THR A 111 1.98 6.10 -4.28
C THR A 111 2.78 5.58 -3.08
N THR A 112 2.11 4.95 -2.10
CA THR A 112 2.80 4.28 -0.99
C THR A 112 3.59 3.07 -1.49
N SER A 113 3.00 2.20 -2.30
CA SER A 113 3.66 1.01 -2.83
C SER A 113 4.90 1.36 -3.67
N ILE A 114 4.81 2.38 -4.52
CA ILE A 114 5.95 2.89 -5.29
C ILE A 114 7.04 3.48 -4.36
N CYS A 115 6.64 4.29 -3.38
CA CYS A 115 7.58 4.90 -2.44
C CYS A 115 8.31 3.84 -1.60
N ASP A 116 7.61 2.81 -1.15
CA ASP A 116 8.18 1.73 -0.34
C ASP A 116 9.13 0.86 -1.16
N ASP A 117 8.80 0.55 -2.42
CA ASP A 117 9.70 -0.17 -3.33
C ASP A 117 11.00 0.62 -3.60
N LEU A 118 10.88 1.91 -3.91
CA LEU A 118 12.05 2.78 -4.12
C LEU A 118 12.91 2.92 -2.85
N ALA A 119 12.28 3.13 -1.71
CA ALA A 119 12.97 3.24 -0.42
C ALA A 119 13.65 1.94 -0.03
N TYR A 120 13.01 0.81 -0.28
CA TYR A 120 13.60 -0.52 -0.05
C TYR A 120 14.83 -0.74 -0.93
N LYS A 121 14.72 -0.48 -2.24
CA LYS A 121 15.84 -0.61 -3.18
C LYS A 121 17.00 0.32 -2.80
N LYS A 122 16.71 1.57 -2.39
CA LYS A 122 17.72 2.51 -1.89
C LYS A 122 18.41 1.99 -0.63
N LYS A 123 17.66 1.43 0.32
CA LYS A 123 18.18 0.90 1.58
C LYS A 123 19.06 -0.35 1.37
N VAL A 124 18.63 -1.25 0.50
CA VAL A 124 19.38 -2.49 0.19
C VAL A 124 20.61 -2.18 -0.66
N GLY A 125 20.51 -1.20 -1.55
CA GLY A 125 21.56 -0.89 -2.52
C GLY A 125 21.76 -1.97 -3.57
N GLY A 126 22.96 -2.02 -4.16
CA GLY A 126 23.32 -3.01 -5.16
C GLY A 126 22.70 -2.76 -6.53
N SER A 127 22.70 -3.79 -7.38
CA SER A 127 22.33 -3.68 -8.80
C SER A 127 20.92 -3.14 -9.05
N ASP A 128 19.98 -3.40 -8.17
CA ASP A 128 18.60 -2.95 -8.37
C ASP A 128 18.43 -1.45 -8.06
N TRP A 129 19.16 -0.93 -7.09
CA TRP A 129 19.23 0.50 -6.86
C TRP A 129 20.01 1.21 -7.95
N GLU A 130 21.12 0.63 -8.42
CA GLU A 130 21.90 1.18 -9.53
C GLU A 130 21.05 1.32 -10.80
N LYS A 131 20.22 0.31 -11.14
CA LYS A 131 19.28 0.39 -12.26
C LYS A 131 18.27 1.54 -12.08
N VAL A 132 17.72 1.71 -10.87
CA VAL A 132 16.80 2.82 -10.59
C VAL A 132 17.51 4.14 -10.75
N TYR A 133 18.73 4.26 -10.17
CA TYR A 133 19.53 5.49 -10.16
C TYR A 133 20.01 5.89 -11.55
N ASP A 134 20.36 4.90 -12.40
CA ASP A 134 20.79 5.14 -13.79
C ASP A 134 19.62 5.43 -14.74
N ALA A 135 18.44 4.90 -14.42
CA ALA A 135 17.22 5.14 -15.21
C ALA A 135 16.59 6.51 -14.98
N LEU A 136 16.88 7.14 -13.83
CA LEU A 136 16.33 8.44 -13.48
C LEU A 136 17.29 9.58 -13.80
N THR A 137 16.75 10.63 -14.40
CA THR A 137 17.45 11.91 -14.60
C THR A 137 16.80 12.98 -13.71
N PRO A 138 17.51 14.07 -13.38
CA PRO A 138 16.91 15.20 -12.68
C PRO A 138 15.63 15.71 -13.34
N ASP A 139 15.58 15.72 -14.69
CA ASP A 139 14.43 16.18 -15.47
C ASP A 139 13.21 15.25 -15.29
N THR A 140 13.41 13.92 -15.38
CA THR A 140 12.31 12.94 -15.18
C THR A 140 11.76 12.97 -13.75
N VAL A 141 12.62 13.17 -12.76
CA VAL A 141 12.20 13.30 -11.37
C VAL A 141 11.46 14.62 -11.15
N GLN A 142 11.92 15.71 -11.78
CA GLN A 142 11.26 17.01 -11.69
C GLN A 142 9.87 16.97 -12.35
N GLU A 143 9.75 16.42 -13.56
CA GLU A 143 8.49 16.23 -14.28
C GLU A 143 7.48 15.45 -13.42
N THR A 144 7.88 14.31 -12.86
CA THR A 144 7.03 13.53 -11.94
C THR A 144 6.57 14.35 -10.74
N THR A 145 7.50 15.10 -10.14
CA THR A 145 7.24 15.93 -8.96
C THR A 145 6.23 17.04 -9.28
N ASP A 146 6.33 17.66 -10.44
CA ASP A 146 5.45 18.74 -10.87
C ASP A 146 4.03 18.23 -11.10
N VAL A 147 3.87 17.11 -11.82
CA VAL A 147 2.56 16.50 -12.08
C VAL A 147 1.89 16.05 -10.78
N LEU A 148 2.62 15.37 -9.89
CA LEU A 148 2.06 14.94 -8.58
C LEU A 148 1.71 16.13 -7.69
N SER A 149 2.46 17.24 -7.78
CA SER A 149 2.15 18.47 -7.03
C SER A 149 0.88 19.14 -7.55
N GLU A 150 0.67 19.16 -8.87
CA GLU A 150 -0.57 19.67 -9.48
C GLU A 150 -1.77 18.77 -9.12
N LEU A 151 -1.59 17.45 -9.16
CA LEU A 151 -2.61 16.50 -8.71
C LEU A 151 -3.01 16.75 -7.25
N THR A 152 -2.02 16.97 -6.38
CA THR A 152 -2.28 17.27 -4.96
C THR A 152 -3.08 18.55 -4.77
N LYS A 153 -2.83 19.60 -5.56
CA LYS A 153 -3.63 20.83 -5.51
C LYS A 153 -5.08 20.60 -5.87
N LYS A 154 -5.33 19.80 -6.92
CA LYS A 154 -6.71 19.44 -7.32
C LYS A 154 -7.45 18.63 -6.25
N LEU A 155 -6.74 17.81 -5.50
CA LEU A 155 -7.31 16.99 -4.42
C LEU A 155 -7.53 17.76 -3.12
N SER A 156 -6.88 18.92 -2.93
CA SER A 156 -6.99 19.72 -1.69
C SER A 156 -8.41 20.23 -1.41
N ASP A 157 -9.24 20.30 -2.46
CA ASP A 157 -10.66 20.68 -2.36
C ASP A 157 -11.57 19.50 -1.97
N SER A 158 -11.04 18.26 -1.92
CA SER A 158 -11.80 17.07 -1.55
C SER A 158 -11.70 16.78 -0.05
N THR A 159 -12.77 16.24 0.54
CA THR A 159 -12.88 15.94 1.97
C THR A 159 -12.03 14.73 2.44
N PHE A 160 -11.23 14.13 1.56
CA PHE A 160 -10.46 12.91 1.86
C PHE A 160 -8.94 13.16 1.84
N ASN A 161 -8.32 13.22 3.02
CA ASN A 161 -6.90 13.58 3.20
C ASN A 161 -5.89 12.42 3.08
N SER A 162 -6.32 11.15 2.98
CA SER A 162 -5.39 10.00 3.02
C SER A 162 -4.40 9.94 1.84
N SER A 163 -4.83 10.37 0.65
CA SER A 163 -3.95 10.43 -0.52
C SER A 163 -2.91 11.54 -0.44
N GLY A 164 -3.23 12.66 0.22
CA GLY A 164 -2.32 13.79 0.36
C GLY A 164 -1.04 13.45 1.14
N GLU A 165 -1.14 12.68 2.21
CA GLU A 165 0.01 12.24 3.00
C GLU A 165 0.91 11.27 2.19
N ALA A 166 0.30 10.29 1.50
CA ALA A 166 1.02 9.32 0.69
C ALA A 166 1.77 10.00 -0.47
N ILE A 167 1.11 10.92 -1.19
CA ILE A 167 1.76 11.71 -2.25
C ILE A 167 2.89 12.57 -1.66
N SER A 168 2.66 13.22 -0.52
CA SER A 168 3.67 14.07 0.12
C SER A 168 4.92 13.29 0.51
N ARG A 169 4.76 12.03 0.95
CA ARG A 169 5.86 11.12 1.26
C ARG A 169 6.67 10.79 0.00
N LEU A 170 5.99 10.42 -1.10
CA LEU A 170 6.65 10.15 -2.38
C LEU A 170 7.35 11.41 -2.93
N LEU A 171 6.68 12.57 -2.89
CA LEU A 171 7.27 13.85 -3.30
C LEU A 171 8.54 14.20 -2.50
N SER A 172 8.53 13.94 -1.19
CA SER A 172 9.71 14.19 -0.35
C SER A 172 10.87 13.28 -0.74
N PHE A 173 10.60 12.00 -1.00
CA PHE A 173 11.58 11.04 -1.48
C PHE A 173 12.14 11.45 -2.84
N LEU A 174 11.30 11.82 -3.81
CA LEU A 174 11.72 12.24 -5.15
C LEU A 174 12.55 13.52 -5.11
N ARG A 175 12.21 14.49 -4.26
CA ARG A 175 13.01 15.72 -4.10
C ARG A 175 14.39 15.45 -3.50
N GLU A 176 14.50 14.53 -2.55
CA GLU A 176 15.79 14.09 -2.02
C GLU A 176 16.61 13.42 -3.12
N LEU A 177 16.01 12.50 -3.87
CA LEU A 177 16.64 11.81 -4.98
C LEU A 177 17.10 12.80 -6.07
N ASN A 178 16.30 13.80 -6.40
CA ASN A 178 16.66 14.83 -7.37
C ASN A 178 17.93 15.61 -6.95
N ARG A 179 18.07 15.91 -5.65
CA ARG A 179 19.29 16.55 -5.13
C ARG A 179 20.51 15.64 -5.30
N GLU A 180 20.37 14.35 -5.01
CA GLU A 180 21.45 13.37 -5.18
C GLU A 180 21.88 13.26 -6.64
N LEU A 181 20.92 13.14 -7.57
CA LEU A 181 21.16 13.07 -9.01
C LEU A 181 21.83 14.34 -9.56
N SER A 182 21.46 15.52 -9.04
CA SER A 182 22.00 16.81 -9.48
C SER A 182 23.45 17.04 -9.05
N VAL A 183 23.94 16.33 -8.03
CA VAL A 183 25.33 16.39 -7.56
C VAL A 183 26.22 15.41 -8.32
N ARG A 184 25.65 14.50 -9.12
CA ARG A 184 26.42 13.54 -9.93
C ARG A 184 27.30 14.28 -10.93
N PRO A 185 28.64 14.08 -10.96
CA PRO A 185 29.50 14.67 -12.01
C PRO A 185 29.02 14.15 -13.36
N SER A 186 28.74 15.05 -14.28
CA SER A 186 28.40 14.68 -15.66
C SER A 186 29.57 13.88 -16.24
N ALA A 187 29.37 12.58 -16.43
CA ALA A 187 30.32 11.77 -17.18
C ALA A 187 30.16 12.12 -18.66
N SER A 188 30.93 13.10 -19.11
CA SER A 188 31.21 13.27 -20.54
C SER A 188 32.12 12.13 -20.99
N PRO A 189 31.88 11.53 -22.14
CA PRO A 189 32.74 10.50 -22.69
C PRO A 189 33.86 11.14 -23.51
N GLU A 190 35.07 11.12 -22.98
CA GLU A 190 36.30 11.20 -23.82
C GLU A 190 37.41 10.35 -23.19
N GLU A 191 37.69 9.26 -23.87
CA GLU A 191 38.93 8.52 -24.20
C GLU A 191 40.22 9.01 -23.52
N GLN A 192 41.09 8.21 -22.98
CA GLN A 192 41.91 7.11 -23.44
C GLN A 192 42.83 6.57 -22.31
N PRO A 193 43.52 5.43 -22.47
CA PRO A 193 44.08 4.64 -21.38
C PRO A 193 45.53 5.02 -21.06
N VAL A 194 45.91 4.95 -19.79
CA VAL A 194 47.29 4.80 -19.40
C VAL A 194 47.42 3.63 -18.44
N GLU A 195 48.05 2.57 -18.95
CA GLU A 195 48.67 1.52 -18.14
C GLU A 195 49.76 2.14 -17.26
N GLU A 196 49.83 1.75 -16.01
CA GLU A 196 51.09 1.37 -15.36
C GLU A 196 50.89 0.70 -13.98
N LYS A 197 51.27 -0.55 -13.97
CA LYS A 197 52.01 -1.37 -12.99
C LYS A 197 51.75 -1.29 -11.51
N LEU A 198 51.29 -2.45 -11.04
CA LEU A 198 51.79 -3.31 -9.94
C LEU A 198 52.77 -2.69 -8.93
N GLU A 199 52.35 -2.77 -7.67
CA GLU A 199 53.16 -3.36 -6.60
C GLU A 199 52.29 -3.73 -5.38
N HIS A 200 52.32 -5.04 -5.07
CA HIS A 200 51.94 -5.59 -3.79
C HIS A 200 53.01 -5.29 -2.74
N PRO A 201 52.72 -5.20 -1.44
CA PRO A 201 52.95 -6.38 -0.60
C PRO A 201 51.85 -6.70 0.42
N GLU A 202 51.67 -7.99 0.60
CA GLU A 202 51.09 -8.66 1.79
C GLU A 202 52.07 -8.64 2.99
N PRO A 203 51.69 -9.30 4.10
CA PRO A 203 50.56 -9.16 5.05
C PRO A 203 51.09 -8.91 6.47
N VAL A 204 50.25 -8.51 7.42
CA VAL A 204 50.51 -8.75 8.84
C VAL A 204 49.24 -9.20 9.54
N GLU A 205 49.39 -10.35 10.20
CA GLU A 205 48.44 -11.09 11.00
C GLU A 205 48.01 -10.44 12.32
N ALA A 206 46.84 -10.93 12.74
CA ALA A 206 46.43 -11.28 14.11
C ALA A 206 45.91 -10.15 15.00
N VAL A 207 44.82 -10.26 15.69
CA VAL A 207 44.33 -11.22 16.67
C VAL A 207 42.94 -10.83 17.16
N SER A 208 42.15 -11.85 17.45
CA SER A 208 41.14 -12.02 18.50
C SER A 208 39.73 -11.54 18.34
N SER A 209 38.91 -12.49 18.00
CA SER A 209 37.80 -13.06 18.78
C SER A 209 36.83 -12.10 19.48
N LEU A 210 35.63 -12.07 18.96
CA LEU A 210 34.45 -12.34 19.78
C LEU A 210 33.36 -12.93 18.90
N SER A 211 33.23 -14.23 19.05
CA SER A 211 32.13 -15.04 18.55
C SER A 211 30.82 -14.44 19.04
N ARG A 212 30.00 -13.96 18.12
CA ARG A 212 28.58 -13.82 18.38
C ARG A 212 27.85 -14.60 17.31
N ALA A 213 27.31 -15.73 17.75
CA ALA A 213 26.54 -16.66 16.97
C ALA A 213 25.52 -15.95 16.10
N ALA A 214 25.64 -16.16 14.79
CA ALA A 214 24.56 -15.86 13.85
C ALA A 214 23.35 -16.74 14.21
N PRO A 215 22.14 -16.17 14.34
CA PRO A 215 20.97 -17.02 14.42
C PRO A 215 20.76 -17.65 13.05
N SER A 216 20.72 -18.98 13.06
CA SER A 216 20.34 -19.85 11.95
C SER A 216 19.03 -19.35 11.36
N MET A 217 19.07 -18.82 10.15
CA MET A 217 17.87 -18.49 9.39
C MET A 217 17.16 -19.80 9.01
N MET A 218 16.06 -20.09 9.68
CA MET A 218 15.04 -20.98 9.16
C MET A 218 14.31 -20.29 8.01
N PRO A 219 14.14 -20.92 6.85
CA PRO A 219 13.38 -20.33 5.75
C PRO A 219 11.90 -20.29 6.14
N GLY A 220 11.31 -19.09 6.18
CA GLY A 220 9.86 -18.89 6.36
C GLY A 220 9.42 -18.06 7.56
N ARG A 221 10.32 -17.48 8.35
CA ARG A 221 9.94 -16.56 9.42
C ARG A 221 10.25 -15.13 9.00
N MET A 222 9.23 -14.43 8.52
CA MET A 222 9.28 -12.99 8.29
C MET A 222 9.15 -12.31 9.65
N GLU A 223 10.22 -11.69 10.16
CA GLU A 223 10.13 -10.78 11.29
C GLU A 223 9.51 -9.46 10.78
N LEU A 224 8.22 -9.29 11.02
CA LEU A 224 7.56 -8.02 10.82
C LEU A 224 7.91 -7.10 12.00
N GLU A 225 8.59 -5.98 11.74
CA GLU A 225 8.62 -4.86 12.68
C GLU A 225 7.21 -4.27 12.74
N VAL A 226 6.50 -4.60 13.81
CA VAL A 226 5.12 -4.17 14.03
C VAL A 226 5.12 -2.87 14.82
N SER A 227 4.36 -1.86 14.33
CA SER A 227 4.16 -0.62 15.07
C SER A 227 3.41 -0.88 16.38
N ALA A 228 3.58 0.01 17.40
CA ALA A 228 2.81 -0.08 18.64
C ALA A 228 1.29 -0.05 18.37
N LYS A 229 0.85 0.66 17.33
CA LYS A 229 -0.56 0.71 16.89
C LYS A 229 -1.03 -0.65 16.35
N PHE A 230 -0.19 -1.35 15.59
CA PHE A 230 -0.49 -2.68 15.11
C PHE A 230 -0.52 -3.72 16.26
N MET A 231 0.37 -3.60 17.24
CA MET A 231 0.34 -4.45 18.44
C MET A 231 -0.98 -4.26 19.21
N ALA A 232 -1.45 -3.02 19.35
CA ALA A 232 -2.73 -2.74 19.97
C ALA A 232 -3.91 -3.37 19.21
N LEU A 233 -3.87 -3.38 17.87
CA LEU A 233 -4.87 -4.07 17.06
C LEU A 233 -4.84 -5.59 17.27
N CYS A 234 -3.65 -6.19 17.38
CA CYS A 234 -3.49 -7.61 17.72
C CYS A 234 -4.11 -7.95 19.09
N ASP A 235 -3.89 -7.06 20.09
CA ASP A 235 -4.48 -7.23 21.43
C ASP A 235 -6.01 -7.18 21.39
N LYS A 236 -6.62 -6.29 20.56
CA LYS A 236 -8.05 -6.20 20.36
C LYS A 236 -8.64 -7.46 19.70
N LEU A 237 -7.95 -8.01 18.70
CA LEU A 237 -8.35 -9.25 18.04
C LEU A 237 -8.34 -10.44 19.01
N ALA A 238 -7.28 -10.59 19.81
CA ALA A 238 -7.19 -11.62 20.83
C ALA A 238 -8.28 -11.47 21.91
N ALA A 239 -8.57 -10.21 22.29
CA ALA A 239 -9.64 -9.91 23.24
C ALA A 239 -11.02 -10.29 22.68
N PHE A 240 -11.27 -10.05 21.39
CA PHE A 240 -12.51 -10.45 20.73
C PHE A 240 -12.74 -11.97 20.81
N GLU A 241 -11.74 -12.78 20.44
CA GLU A 241 -11.80 -14.24 20.53
C GLU A 241 -12.11 -14.70 21.98
N GLN A 242 -11.44 -14.10 22.96
CA GLN A 242 -11.64 -14.44 24.35
C GLN A 242 -13.06 -14.15 24.84
N VAL A 243 -13.65 -13.00 24.51
CA VAL A 243 -14.99 -12.64 24.97
C VAL A 243 -16.09 -13.41 24.22
N VAL A 244 -15.87 -13.76 22.94
CA VAL A 244 -16.78 -14.65 22.21
C VAL A 244 -16.74 -16.05 22.83
N GLY A 245 -15.57 -16.60 23.13
CA GLY A 245 -15.45 -17.89 23.81
C GLY A 245 -16.08 -17.93 25.21
N ALA A 246 -16.18 -16.77 25.88
CA ALA A 246 -16.90 -16.60 27.15
C ALA A 246 -18.40 -16.32 26.99
N ALA A 247 -18.90 -16.29 25.74
CA ALA A 247 -20.30 -15.94 25.38
C ALA A 247 -20.74 -14.53 25.87
N ASP A 248 -19.79 -13.58 26.04
CA ASP A 248 -20.10 -12.17 26.37
C ASP A 248 -20.26 -11.34 25.08
N PHE A 249 -21.38 -11.56 24.40
CA PHE A 249 -21.65 -10.91 23.11
C PHE A 249 -21.81 -9.38 23.21
N ARG A 250 -22.06 -8.84 24.39
CA ARG A 250 -22.10 -7.40 24.59
C ARG A 250 -20.72 -6.76 24.48
N LYS A 251 -19.72 -7.35 25.13
CA LYS A 251 -18.32 -6.92 24.97
C LYS A 251 -17.80 -7.20 23.56
N ALA A 252 -18.16 -8.36 22.99
CA ALA A 252 -17.79 -8.69 21.62
C ALA A 252 -18.32 -7.64 20.62
N ALA A 253 -19.54 -7.14 20.77
CA ALA A 253 -20.10 -6.10 19.93
C ALA A 253 -19.30 -4.77 20.02
N MET A 254 -18.81 -4.39 21.20
CA MET A 254 -17.98 -3.17 21.38
C MET A 254 -16.63 -3.35 20.70
N ILE A 255 -15.95 -4.44 20.97
CA ILE A 255 -14.62 -4.72 20.41
C ILE A 255 -14.70 -4.83 18.87
N SER A 256 -15.69 -5.56 18.35
CA SER A 256 -15.86 -5.71 16.91
C SER A 256 -16.15 -4.38 16.20
N ASN A 257 -16.94 -3.49 16.83
CA ASN A 257 -17.19 -2.17 16.28
C ASN A 257 -15.91 -1.32 16.18
N ASP A 258 -15.11 -1.31 17.23
CA ASP A 258 -13.85 -0.55 17.26
C ASP A 258 -12.83 -1.11 16.24
N ILE A 259 -12.72 -2.44 16.13
CA ILE A 259 -11.91 -3.08 15.10
C ILE A 259 -12.40 -2.69 13.69
N MET A 260 -13.71 -2.69 13.45
CA MET A 260 -14.27 -2.32 12.15
C MET A 260 -14.02 -0.87 11.78
N GLU A 261 -14.10 0.06 12.75
CA GLU A 261 -13.74 1.48 12.55
C GLU A 261 -12.24 1.64 12.22
N GLU A 262 -11.37 0.90 12.89
CA GLU A 262 -9.93 0.92 12.63
C GLU A 262 -9.59 0.34 11.24
N ILE A 263 -10.28 -0.72 10.82
CA ILE A 263 -10.14 -1.33 9.49
C ILE A 263 -10.61 -0.38 8.37
N GLU A 264 -11.61 0.49 8.62
CA GLU A 264 -12.09 1.45 7.61
C GLU A 264 -11.04 2.49 7.21
N THR A 265 -10.11 2.82 8.10
CA THR A 265 -9.05 3.82 7.86
C THR A 265 -7.74 3.21 7.38
N PHE A 266 -7.51 1.97 7.71
CA PHE A 266 -6.32 1.18 7.33
C PHE A 266 -6.80 -0.23 7.03
N ASP A 267 -6.75 -0.69 5.78
CA ASP A 267 -7.23 -2.04 5.44
C ASP A 267 -6.15 -3.12 5.68
N PRO A 268 -5.95 -3.54 6.94
CA PRO A 268 -4.97 -4.57 7.25
C PRO A 268 -5.37 -5.95 6.73
N ARG A 269 -6.61 -6.14 6.25
CA ARG A 269 -7.10 -7.40 5.67
C ARG A 269 -6.36 -7.72 4.38
N GLU A 270 -6.04 -6.69 3.59
CA GLU A 270 -5.30 -6.83 2.34
C GLU A 270 -3.85 -7.22 2.59
N HIS A 271 -3.26 -6.75 3.68
CA HIS A 271 -1.86 -7.00 4.02
C HIS A 271 -1.66 -8.23 4.92
N PHE A 272 -2.66 -8.61 5.73
CA PHE A 272 -2.55 -9.70 6.71
C PHE A 272 -3.82 -10.54 6.80
N PRO A 273 -4.30 -11.17 5.71
CA PRO A 273 -5.60 -11.86 5.67
C PRO A 273 -5.70 -12.98 6.72
N LYS A 274 -4.60 -13.68 7.03
CA LYS A 274 -4.58 -14.75 8.04
C LYS A 274 -4.79 -14.24 9.47
N LEU A 275 -4.40 -12.98 9.75
CA LEU A 275 -4.55 -12.39 11.07
C LEU A 275 -6.03 -12.15 11.40
N PHE A 276 -6.81 -11.78 10.38
CA PHE A 276 -8.23 -11.44 10.55
C PHE A 276 -9.20 -12.60 10.28
N SER A 277 -8.72 -13.73 9.74
CA SER A 277 -9.59 -14.84 9.34
C SER A 277 -10.44 -15.36 10.51
N THR A 278 -9.84 -15.62 11.67
CA THR A 278 -10.55 -16.09 12.85
C THR A 278 -11.58 -15.07 13.32
N PHE A 279 -11.21 -13.78 13.38
CA PHE A 279 -12.14 -12.71 13.76
C PHE A 279 -13.39 -12.70 12.86
N PHE A 280 -13.23 -12.76 11.54
CA PHE A 280 -14.38 -12.72 10.63
C PHE A 280 -15.22 -14.00 10.66
N VAL A 281 -14.60 -15.15 10.88
CA VAL A 281 -15.33 -16.42 11.08
C VAL A 281 -16.22 -16.31 12.33
N GLU A 282 -15.64 -15.98 13.48
CA GLU A 282 -16.35 -15.83 14.75
C GLU A 282 -17.44 -14.74 14.67
N LEU A 283 -17.14 -13.61 14.06
CA LEU A 283 -18.12 -12.56 13.86
C LEU A 283 -19.31 -13.02 12.99
N THR A 284 -19.03 -13.77 11.92
CA THR A 284 -20.07 -14.28 11.01
C THR A 284 -20.98 -15.30 11.73
N GLU A 285 -20.38 -16.21 12.49
CA GLU A 285 -21.13 -17.24 13.24
C GLU A 285 -22.02 -16.62 14.33
N HIS A 286 -21.57 -15.52 14.96
CA HIS A 286 -22.25 -14.91 16.10
C HIS A 286 -22.95 -13.57 15.77
N VAL A 287 -23.04 -13.18 14.49
CA VAL A 287 -23.57 -11.88 14.07
C VAL A 287 -24.96 -11.59 14.63
N ASN A 288 -25.86 -12.56 14.63
CA ASN A 288 -27.22 -12.40 15.13
C ASN A 288 -27.29 -12.15 16.65
N LEU A 289 -26.26 -12.58 17.39
CA LEU A 289 -26.16 -12.39 18.85
C LEU A 289 -25.46 -11.05 19.18
N ILE A 290 -24.59 -10.57 18.30
CA ILE A 290 -23.80 -9.33 18.48
C ILE A 290 -24.57 -8.11 17.99
N THR A 291 -25.24 -8.18 16.84
CA THR A 291 -25.96 -7.06 16.20
C THR A 291 -26.91 -6.30 17.14
N PRO A 292 -27.73 -6.94 17.99
CA PRO A 292 -28.62 -6.19 18.89
C PRO A 292 -27.89 -5.24 19.87
N TYR A 293 -26.63 -5.52 20.16
CA TYR A 293 -25.82 -4.63 21.01
C TYR A 293 -25.26 -3.45 20.23
N TRP A 294 -25.03 -3.56 18.94
CA TRP A 294 -24.63 -2.41 18.10
C TRP A 294 -25.72 -1.33 18.05
N ASP A 295 -26.98 -1.70 18.14
CA ASP A 295 -28.09 -0.73 18.19
C ASP A 295 -28.10 0.11 19.48
N GLN A 296 -27.35 -0.32 20.50
CA GLN A 296 -27.28 0.36 21.81
C GLN A 296 -26.09 1.35 21.91
N LYS A 297 -25.36 1.65 20.83
CA LYS A 297 -24.16 2.51 20.81
C LYS A 297 -24.37 3.88 21.43
N GLU A 298 -25.57 4.46 21.32
CA GLU A 298 -25.90 5.78 21.85
C GLU A 298 -26.27 5.78 23.34
N THR A 299 -26.41 4.62 23.96
CA THR A 299 -26.73 4.52 25.38
C THR A 299 -25.54 4.95 26.25
N LEU A 300 -25.87 5.52 27.43
CA LEU A 300 -24.84 5.92 28.41
C LEU A 300 -24.01 4.70 28.86
N GLU A 301 -24.68 3.54 29.01
CA GLU A 301 -24.00 2.31 29.41
C GLU A 301 -22.99 1.85 28.40
N TRP A 302 -23.30 1.89 27.11
CA TRP A 302 -22.34 1.61 26.05
C TRP A 302 -21.15 2.56 26.11
N LYS A 303 -21.39 3.86 26.16
CA LYS A 303 -20.34 4.90 26.22
C LYS A 303 -19.41 4.73 27.42
N MET A 304 -19.93 4.36 28.58
CA MET A 304 -19.10 4.10 29.76
C MET A 304 -18.26 2.83 29.64
N ARG A 305 -18.84 1.73 29.09
CA ARG A 305 -18.11 0.50 28.83
C ARG A 305 -17.02 0.69 27.76
N GLU A 306 -17.29 1.47 26.73
CA GLU A 306 -16.33 1.84 25.70
C GLU A 306 -15.12 2.61 26.28
N GLN A 307 -15.35 3.52 27.23
CA GLN A 307 -14.24 4.19 27.92
C GLN A 307 -13.37 3.20 28.71
N LEU A 308 -13.98 2.27 29.44
CA LEU A 308 -13.24 1.22 30.16
C LEU A 308 -12.43 0.35 29.16
N TYR A 309 -13.04 -0.05 28.04
CA TYR A 309 -12.39 -0.80 26.97
C TYR A 309 -11.15 -0.06 26.41
N LYS A 310 -11.25 1.26 26.18
CA LYS A 310 -10.15 2.09 25.64
C LYS A 310 -9.02 2.33 26.65
N VAL A 311 -9.31 2.36 27.94
CA VAL A 311 -8.35 2.67 29.00
C VAL A 311 -7.68 1.42 29.57
N ASP A 312 -8.45 0.34 29.79
CA ASP A 312 -7.96 -0.88 30.45
C ASP A 312 -8.67 -2.12 29.87
N LEU A 313 -8.16 -2.62 28.75
CA LEU A 313 -8.67 -3.82 28.08
C LEU A 313 -8.70 -5.07 28.99
N PRO A 314 -7.65 -5.39 29.80
CA PRO A 314 -7.69 -6.54 30.70
C PRO A 314 -8.81 -6.45 31.74
N SER A 315 -9.08 -5.28 32.30
CA SER A 315 -10.17 -5.08 33.25
C SER A 315 -11.53 -5.12 32.57
N PHE A 316 -11.64 -4.59 31.34
CA PHE A 316 -12.87 -4.68 30.54
C PHE A 316 -13.28 -6.13 30.27
N ILE A 317 -12.33 -7.01 29.90
CA ILE A 317 -12.60 -8.43 29.64
C ILE A 317 -13.10 -9.14 30.89
N LYS A 318 -12.57 -8.81 32.08
CA LYS A 318 -12.90 -9.43 33.37
C LYS A 318 -14.16 -8.85 34.01
N SER A 319 -14.60 -7.64 33.59
CA SER A 319 -15.83 -7.03 34.13
C SER A 319 -17.08 -7.74 33.62
N ASN A 320 -18.00 -8.06 34.50
CA ASN A 320 -19.30 -8.66 34.16
C ASN A 320 -20.26 -7.62 33.59
#